data_480a0c8244f91d5b4d83e2dc4e27bc9f
#
_entry.id   480a0c8244f91d5b4d83e2dc4e27bc9f
#
_cell.length_a   1.000
_cell.length_b   1.000
_cell.length_c   1.000
_cell.angle_alpha   90.00
_cell.angle_beta   90.00
_cell.angle_gamma   90.00
#
_symmetry.space_group_name_H-M   'P 1'
#
loop_
_entity.id
_entity.type
_entity.pdbx_description
1 polymer ?
#
loop_
_entity_poly.entity_id
_entity_poly.type
_entity_poly.pdbx_seq_one_letter_code
_entity_poly.pdbx_strand_id
1 'polypeptide(L)'
;MTAKTAVAQPAHRGDAADNSVRLRGRVTTAPVERVLPSGTVICAFRISVPRARTSMTAGATQSVDWVDCTAWNARSRRTVGGWSVGDQVEVAGALRRRYLRVGADSTRLEVEVLSARRASGRVVPSEQESW
;
A
#
# COMPACT_ATOMS: atom_id res chain seq x y z
N MET A 1 21.77 -0.65 -28.24
CA MET A 1 21.69 -1.13 -27.49
C MET A 1 21.75 -1.55 -26.97
N THR A 2 21.71 -1.12 -27.25
CA THR A 2 21.71 -1.64 -26.50
C THR A 2 21.64 -1.84 -25.80
N ALA A 3 21.52 -1.27 -25.92
CA ALA A 3 21.41 -1.58 -25.05
C ALA A 3 21.26 -1.77 -24.47
N LYS A 4 21.00 -1.29 -24.41
CA LYS A 4 20.77 -1.64 -23.70
C LYS A 4 20.66 -1.54 -22.93
N THR A 5 20.48 -0.91 -23.08
CA THR A 5 20.34 -1.03 -22.22
C THR A 5 20.08 -0.91 -21.44
N ALA A 6 19.92 -0.46 -21.59
CA ALA A 6 19.66 -0.62 -20.71
C ALA A 6 19.35 -0.63 -19.91
N VAL A 7 19.14 -0.40 -19.87
CA VAL A 7 18.84 -0.74 -19.00
C VAL A 7 18.68 -1.03 -18.30
N ALA A 8 18.67 -0.72 -18.39
CA ALA A 8 18.58 -1.19 -17.61
C ALA A 8 18.40 -1.47 -17.04
N GLN A 9 18.16 -1.41 -17.09
CA GLN A 9 17.98 -1.92 -16.58
C GLN A 9 17.88 -2.44 -16.10
N PRO A 10 18.00 -2.23 -16.20
CA PRO A 10 17.83 -2.84 -15.76
C PRO A 10 17.65 -3.59 -15.62
N ALA A 11 17.57 -3.61 -15.68
CA ALA A 11 17.39 -4.30 -15.65
C ALA A 11 17.25 -4.85 -15.99
N HIS A 12 17.18 -5.11 -16.34
CA HIS A 12 16.92 -5.65 -16.72
C HIS A 12 16.53 -5.78 -17.34
N ARG A 13 16.85 -5.41 -18.10
CA ARG A 13 16.36 -5.29 -18.70
C ARG A 13 15.37 -5.97 -19.51
N GLY A 14 15.20 -6.29 -20.33
CA GLY A 14 14.32 -7.12 -21.04
C GLY A 14 13.36 -7.84 -20.20
N ASP A 15 13.77 -8.36 -19.21
CA ASP A 15 12.87 -9.07 -18.33
C ASP A 15 12.55 -8.22 -17.11
N ALA A 16 12.38 -6.96 -17.34
CA ALA A 16 11.96 -6.08 -16.29
C ALA A 16 10.61 -6.51 -15.77
N ALA A 17 10.45 -6.50 -14.49
CA ALA A 17 9.20 -6.87 -13.86
C ALA A 17 8.37 -5.64 -13.56
N ASP A 18 7.08 -5.82 -13.52
CA ASP A 18 6.17 -4.79 -13.11
C ASP A 18 5.65 -5.12 -11.73
N ASN A 19 5.75 -4.17 -10.84
CA ASN A 19 5.19 -4.32 -9.50
C ASN A 19 4.73 -2.96 -9.06
N SER A 20 3.51 -2.62 -9.44
CA SER A 20 2.96 -1.31 -9.22
C SER A 20 1.56 -1.45 -8.68
N VAL A 21 1.29 -0.83 -7.55
CA VAL A 21 0.00 -0.89 -6.89
C VAL A 21 -0.47 0.53 -6.65
N ARG A 22 -1.73 0.79 -6.94
CA ARG A 22 -2.36 2.06 -6.62
C ARG A 22 -3.68 1.74 -5.95
N LEU A 23 -3.87 2.24 -4.75
CA LEU A 23 -5.07 1.96 -3.98
C LEU A 23 -5.66 3.25 -3.47
N ARG A 24 -6.98 3.26 -3.39
CA ARG A 24 -7.71 4.36 -2.79
C ARG A 24 -8.65 3.76 -1.77
N GLY A 25 -8.57 4.25 -0.55
CA GLY A 25 -9.36 3.68 0.51
C GLY A 25 -9.39 4.57 1.72
N ARG A 26 -9.75 3.97 2.84
CA ARG A 26 -9.95 4.71 4.07
C ARG A 26 -9.07 4.12 5.15
N VAL A 27 -8.43 4.98 5.93
CA VAL A 27 -7.55 4.51 7.01
C VAL A 27 -8.39 3.82 8.07
N THR A 28 -8.07 2.58 8.38
CA THR A 28 -8.76 1.83 9.42
C THR A 28 -7.88 1.61 10.63
N THR A 29 -6.57 1.56 10.46
CA THR A 29 -5.64 1.50 11.58
C THR A 29 -4.70 2.68 11.41
N ALA A 30 -4.66 3.56 12.38
CA ALA A 30 -3.89 4.78 12.29
C ALA A 30 -2.40 4.48 12.14
N PRO A 31 -1.67 5.33 11.43
CA PRO A 31 -0.25 5.11 11.25
C PRO A 31 0.51 5.12 12.58
N VAL A 32 1.40 4.17 12.73
CA VAL A 32 2.23 4.02 13.91
C VAL A 32 3.68 3.90 13.46
N GLU A 33 4.54 4.71 14.06
CA GLU A 33 5.95 4.60 13.80
C GLU A 33 6.50 3.38 14.52
N ARG A 34 7.38 2.68 13.86
CA ARG A 34 8.06 1.53 14.44
C ARG A 34 9.53 1.61 14.11
N VAL A 35 10.36 1.16 15.03
CA VAL A 35 11.80 1.11 14.81
C VAL A 35 12.15 -0.36 14.66
N LEU A 36 12.70 -0.72 13.53
CA LEU A 36 13.09 -2.09 13.27
C LEU A 36 14.40 -2.41 13.98
N PRO A 37 14.73 -3.70 14.14
CA PRO A 37 16.00 -4.06 14.79
C PRO A 37 17.21 -3.42 14.14
N SER A 38 17.13 -3.12 12.85
CA SER A 38 18.24 -2.47 12.15
C SER A 38 18.36 -0.99 12.49
N GLY A 39 17.40 -0.44 13.21
CA GLY A 39 17.35 0.99 13.48
C GLY A 39 16.53 1.77 12.48
N THR A 40 16.09 1.11 11.42
CA THR A 40 15.27 1.78 10.40
C THR A 40 13.89 2.12 10.97
N VAL A 41 13.46 3.34 10.72
CA VAL A 41 12.13 3.78 11.15
C VAL A 41 11.16 3.58 10.00
N ILE A 42 10.04 2.96 10.30
CA ILE A 42 8.96 2.80 9.31
C ILE A 42 7.67 3.29 9.93
N CYS A 43 6.67 3.49 9.10
CA CYS A 43 5.34 3.89 9.56
C CYS A 43 4.35 2.91 8.98
N ALA A 44 3.66 2.17 9.82
CA ALA A 44 2.75 1.11 9.40
C ALA A 44 1.32 1.51 9.65
N PHE A 45 0.44 1.16 8.74
CA PHE A 45 -0.98 1.47 8.86
C PHE A 45 -1.79 0.49 8.02
N ARG A 46 -3.10 0.61 8.10
CA ARG A 46 -3.99 -0.28 7.34
C ARG A 46 -5.09 0.56 6.73
N ILE A 47 -5.46 0.24 5.51
CA ILE A 47 -6.59 0.89 4.86
C ILE A 47 -7.61 -0.17 4.45
N SER A 48 -8.85 0.25 4.28
CA SER A 48 -9.89 -0.58 3.70
C SER A 48 -10.17 -0.07 2.30
N VAL A 49 -10.30 -1.00 1.36
CA VAL A 49 -10.56 -0.68 -0.04
C VAL A 49 -11.84 -1.40 -0.42
N PRO A 50 -12.84 -0.69 -0.95
CA PRO A 50 -14.08 -1.34 -1.33
C PRO A 50 -13.84 -2.41 -2.39
N ARG A 51 -14.56 -3.52 -2.28
CA ARG A 51 -14.40 -4.63 -3.21
C ARG A 51 -15.35 -4.45 -4.36
N ALA A 52 -14.82 -4.54 -5.57
CA ALA A 52 -15.66 -4.61 -6.75
C ALA A 52 -16.27 -6.01 -6.82
N ARG A 53 -17.44 -6.12 -7.42
CA ARG A 53 -18.05 -7.42 -7.60
C ARG A 53 -17.42 -8.09 -8.80
N THR A 54 -16.82 -9.22 -8.58
CA THR A 54 -16.17 -10.01 -9.62
C THR A 54 -16.52 -11.47 -9.37
N SER A 55 -16.01 -12.34 -10.23
CA SER A 55 -16.22 -13.77 -10.02
C SER A 55 -15.70 -14.21 -8.67
N MET A 56 -14.60 -13.62 -8.25
CA MET A 56 -13.99 -14.02 -6.97
C MET A 56 -14.78 -13.50 -5.79
N THR A 57 -15.41 -12.34 -5.89
CA THR A 57 -16.05 -11.70 -4.75
C THR A 57 -17.55 -11.86 -4.73
N ALA A 58 -18.15 -12.38 -5.78
CA ALA A 58 -19.61 -12.33 -5.94
C ALA A 58 -20.37 -12.99 -4.82
N GLY A 59 -19.88 -14.06 -4.25
CA GLY A 59 -20.58 -14.75 -3.18
C GLY A 59 -20.15 -14.35 -1.78
N ALA A 60 -19.26 -13.39 -1.66
CA ALA A 60 -18.72 -13.05 -0.36
C ALA A 60 -19.60 -12.02 0.33
N THR A 61 -19.66 -12.10 1.65
CA THR A 61 -20.36 -11.10 2.43
C THR A 61 -19.47 -9.89 2.73
N GLN A 62 -18.18 -10.06 2.58
CA GLN A 62 -17.22 -9.01 2.89
C GLN A 62 -17.24 -7.94 1.81
N SER A 63 -17.36 -6.71 2.19
CA SER A 63 -17.49 -5.61 1.23
C SER A 63 -16.21 -4.83 1.02
N VAL A 64 -15.19 -5.08 1.82
CA VAL A 64 -13.92 -4.36 1.70
C VAL A 64 -12.77 -5.35 1.82
N ASP A 65 -11.64 -4.96 1.29
CA ASP A 65 -10.39 -5.64 1.54
C ASP A 65 -9.55 -4.77 2.44
N TRP A 66 -8.93 -5.37 3.43
CA TRP A 66 -8.02 -4.66 4.31
C TRP A 66 -6.61 -4.86 3.78
N VAL A 67 -5.87 -3.77 3.70
CA VAL A 67 -4.53 -3.81 3.12
C VAL A 67 -3.56 -3.20 4.10
N ASP A 68 -2.53 -3.96 4.46
CA ASP A 68 -1.46 -3.46 5.28
C ASP A 68 -0.50 -2.66 4.42
N CYS A 69 -0.11 -1.50 4.92
CA CYS A 69 0.76 -0.58 4.21
C CYS A 69 1.89 -0.16 5.10
N THR A 70 3.05 0.08 4.50
CA THR A 70 4.22 0.49 5.25
C THR A 70 4.95 1.57 4.48
N ALA A 71 5.24 2.68 5.12
CA ALA A 71 5.99 3.77 4.52
C ALA A 71 7.41 3.73 5.07
N TRP A 72 8.38 3.65 4.17
CA TRP A 72 9.79 3.51 4.54
C TRP A 72 10.57 4.80 4.28
N ASN A 73 10.34 5.46 3.13
CA ASN A 73 11.09 6.67 2.84
C ASN A 73 10.56 7.84 3.65
N ALA A 74 11.42 8.82 3.88
CA ALA A 74 11.09 9.90 4.80
C ALA A 74 9.87 10.71 4.36
N ARG A 75 9.75 10.94 3.05
CA ARG A 75 8.64 11.72 2.55
C ARG A 75 7.31 11.02 2.80
N SER A 76 7.23 9.73 2.48
CA SER A 76 6.01 8.98 2.68
C SER A 76 5.69 8.87 4.17
N ARG A 77 6.69 8.63 5.01
CA ARG A 77 6.46 8.57 6.44
C ARG A 77 5.88 9.86 6.98
N ARG A 78 6.40 10.99 6.49
CA ARG A 78 5.92 12.30 6.94
C ARG A 78 4.48 12.51 6.49
N THR A 79 4.16 12.14 5.27
CA THR A 79 2.81 12.31 4.76
C THR A 79 1.81 11.46 5.52
N VAL A 80 2.09 10.16 5.64
CA VAL A 80 1.10 9.29 6.29
C VAL A 80 1.02 9.55 7.78
N GLY A 81 2.08 10.07 8.38
CA GLY A 81 2.08 10.35 9.81
C GLY A 81 1.03 11.34 10.25
N GLY A 82 0.50 12.12 9.32
CA GLY A 82 -0.56 13.06 9.65
C GLY A 82 -1.95 12.52 9.44
N TRP A 83 -2.09 11.26 9.08
CA TRP A 83 -3.40 10.69 8.77
C TRP A 83 -4.09 10.17 10.03
N SER A 84 -5.41 10.16 9.98
CA SER A 84 -6.25 9.67 11.08
C SER A 84 -7.19 8.62 10.56
N VAL A 85 -7.67 7.79 11.46
CA VAL A 85 -8.69 6.80 11.11
C VAL A 85 -9.88 7.52 10.48
N GLY A 86 -10.35 6.98 9.38
CA GLY A 86 -11.46 7.57 8.64
C GLY A 86 -11.05 8.43 7.48
N ASP A 87 -9.79 8.86 7.42
CA ASP A 87 -9.34 9.68 6.31
C ASP A 87 -9.38 8.88 5.01
N GLN A 88 -9.79 9.54 3.96
CA GLN A 88 -9.78 8.95 2.65
C GLN A 88 -8.47 9.27 1.98
N VAL A 89 -7.77 8.25 1.52
CA VAL A 89 -6.38 8.40 1.10
C VAL A 89 -6.11 7.62 -0.17
N GLU A 90 -5.03 7.98 -0.82
CA GLU A 90 -4.49 7.22 -1.95
C GLU A 90 -3.05 6.87 -1.65
N VAL A 91 -2.69 5.63 -1.95
CA VAL A 91 -1.31 5.18 -1.84
C VAL A 91 -0.90 4.56 -3.15
N ALA A 92 0.36 4.72 -3.48
CA ALA A 92 0.95 4.08 -4.65
C ALA A 92 2.29 3.52 -4.26
N GLY A 93 2.60 2.35 -4.77
CA GLY A 93 3.86 1.71 -4.44
C GLY A 93 3.96 0.33 -5.04
N ALA A 94 4.48 -0.59 -4.27
CA ALA A 94 4.76 -1.94 -4.73
C ALA A 94 4.26 -2.94 -3.72
N LEU A 95 3.89 -4.11 -4.22
CA LEU A 95 3.48 -5.20 -3.35
C LEU A 95 4.74 -5.91 -2.87
N ARG A 96 4.85 -6.13 -1.58
CA ARG A 96 6.03 -6.75 -1.01
C ARG A 96 5.65 -7.85 -0.06
N ARG A 97 6.47 -8.89 -0.01
CA ARG A 97 6.38 -9.86 1.05
C ARG A 97 7.49 -9.55 2.03
N ARG A 98 7.12 -9.23 3.24
CA ARG A 98 8.11 -8.91 4.24
C ARG A 98 8.26 -10.09 5.17
N TYR A 99 9.49 -10.51 5.37
CA TYR A 99 9.77 -11.66 6.22
C TYR A 99 9.90 -11.18 7.66
N LEU A 100 9.16 -11.82 8.55
CA LEU A 100 9.20 -11.49 9.95
C LEU A 100 10.27 -12.35 10.60
N ARG A 101 10.72 -11.89 11.76
CA ARG A 101 11.81 -12.62 12.40
C ARG A 101 11.38 -13.91 12.99
N VAL A 102 10.15 -14.04 13.36
CA VAL A 102 9.68 -15.17 14.12
C VAL A 102 9.24 -16.25 13.15
N GLY A 103 9.95 -17.37 13.15
CA GLY A 103 9.53 -18.49 12.34
C GLY A 103 9.88 -18.33 10.88
N ALA A 104 10.25 -19.43 10.25
CA ALA A 104 10.66 -19.41 8.85
C ALA A 104 9.51 -19.07 7.92
N ASP A 105 8.28 -19.39 8.33
CA ASP A 105 7.12 -19.16 7.49
C ASP A 105 6.45 -17.83 7.78
N SER A 106 6.98 -17.04 8.68
CA SER A 106 6.32 -15.80 9.06
C SER A 106 6.62 -14.74 8.04
N THR A 107 5.65 -14.46 7.20
CA THR A 107 5.76 -13.38 6.23
C THR A 107 4.48 -12.59 6.24
N ARG A 108 4.56 -11.38 5.73
CA ARG A 108 3.41 -10.52 5.61
C ARG A 108 3.41 -9.91 4.23
N LEU A 109 2.27 -9.98 3.56
CA LEU A 109 2.11 -9.33 2.29
C LEU A 109 1.60 -7.93 2.55
N GLU A 110 2.29 -6.93 2.06
CA GLU A 110 1.91 -5.55 2.33
C GLU A 110 2.31 -4.68 1.16
N VAL A 111 1.84 -3.44 1.18
CA VAL A 111 2.20 -2.47 0.17
C VAL A 111 3.28 -1.57 0.73
N GLU A 112 4.40 -1.52 0.02
CA GLU A 112 5.41 -0.51 0.32
C GLU A 112 4.94 0.79 -0.30
N VAL A 113 4.71 1.80 0.52
CA VAL A 113 4.15 3.06 0.06
C VAL A 113 5.28 3.94 -0.45
N LEU A 114 5.27 4.20 -1.75
CA LEU A 114 6.28 5.05 -2.37
C LEU A 114 5.78 6.46 -2.55
N SER A 115 4.47 6.65 -2.65
CA SER A 115 3.87 7.98 -2.62
C SER A 115 2.48 7.87 -2.00
N ALA A 116 2.03 8.95 -1.40
CA ALA A 116 0.79 8.94 -0.66
C ALA A 116 0.21 10.34 -0.59
N ARG A 117 -1.12 10.42 -0.56
CA ARG A 117 -1.79 11.70 -0.39
C ARG A 117 -3.19 11.47 0.14
N ARG A 118 -3.78 12.48 0.74
CA ARG A 118 -5.20 12.41 1.04
C ARG A 118 -5.95 12.48 -0.26
N ALA A 119 -7.02 11.71 -0.35
CA ALA A 119 -7.87 11.78 -1.51
C ALA A 119 -8.55 13.14 -1.47
N SER A 120 -8.53 13.81 -2.57
CA SER A 120 -9.05 15.07 -2.60
C SER A 120 -10.48 15.02 -2.48
N GLY A 121 -11.05 15.33 -2.07
CA GLY A 121 -12.17 15.27 -2.14
C GLY A 121 -13.13 15.20 -1.63
N ARG A 122 -13.65 15.70 -1.73
CA ARG A 122 -14.62 15.71 -1.43
C ARG A 122 -15.35 14.82 -1.95
N VAL A 123 -15.44 13.89 -1.44
CA VAL A 123 -16.28 12.88 -1.89
C VAL A 123 -17.68 13.29 -1.76
N VAL A 124 -18.41 13.08 -2.79
CA VAL A 124 -19.83 13.31 -2.74
C VAL A 124 -20.42 12.35 -1.76
N PRO A 125 -21.23 12.81 -0.84
CA PRO A 125 -21.78 11.94 0.19
C PRO A 125 -22.46 10.70 -0.33
N SER A 126 -23.20 10.82 -1.43
CA SER A 126 -23.88 9.66 -1.96
C SER A 126 -22.91 8.58 -2.37
N GLU A 127 -21.74 8.96 -2.82
CA GLU A 127 -20.75 7.97 -3.18
C GLU A 127 -20.21 7.29 -1.96
N GLN A 128 -20.04 8.02 -0.89
CA GLN A 128 -19.58 7.39 0.31
C GLN A 128 -20.54 6.37 0.79
N GLU A 129 -21.80 6.65 0.66
CA GLU A 129 -22.79 5.74 1.17
C GLU A 129 -22.89 4.49 0.34
N SER A 130 -22.46 4.54 -0.89
CA SER A 130 -22.54 3.35 -1.71
C SER A 130 -21.49 2.32 -1.31
N TRP A 131 -20.60 2.67 -0.45
CA TRP A 131 -19.60 1.74 0.01
C TRP A 131 -20.16 0.89 1.15
#